data_8cddbf99e629900538054d1cbfad97cd
#
_entry.id   8cddbf99e629900538054d1cbfad97cd
#
_cell.length_a   1.000
_cell.length_b   1.000
_cell.length_c   1.000
_cell.angle_alpha   90.00
_cell.angle_beta   90.00
_cell.angle_gamma   90.00
#
_symmetry.space_group_name_H-M   'P 1'
#
loop_
_entity.id
_entity.type
_entity.pdbx_description
1 polymer ?
#
loop_
_entity_poly.entity_id
_entity_poly.type
_entity_poly.pdbx_seq_one_letter_code
_entity_poly.pdbx_strand_id
1 'polypeptide(L)'
;MSTAATHHANGNTTEAILFVAFELSEKTWKLGFTTGHGQKPRERSMPARDHERVLDEIAQATRRLGLPETAPGVSGEEAGREGCWLHRFLRAQGMTNHVVESSSLEGNRRRRRAKSDGLDVRKLLSMLMRYAQGERQGWQVVQGPSVEAEDQRHLPRDVEPLQRERASIPTRSKGFLSTQGRPVTTLTKCPEQLEALRLGEGSPMPPGLRDRILRV
;
A
#
# COMPACT_ATOMS: atom_id res chain seq x y z
N MET A 1 35.25 59.26 -18.17
CA MET A 1 35.58 58.07 -17.35
C MET A 1 34.25 57.31 -17.15
N SER A 2 34.10 56.24 -17.88
CA SER A 2 32.87 55.43 -17.92
C SER A 2 33.12 54.18 -17.07
N THR A 3 32.36 54.03 -15.99
CA THR A 3 32.41 52.84 -15.14
C THR A 3 31.39 51.85 -15.64
N ALA A 4 31.90 50.79 -16.29
CA ALA A 4 31.10 49.64 -16.69
C ALA A 4 30.71 48.85 -15.42
N ALA A 5 29.43 48.74 -15.16
CA ALA A 5 28.87 47.84 -14.15
C ALA A 5 28.91 46.42 -14.68
N THR A 6 29.73 45.57 -14.07
CA THR A 6 29.82 44.14 -14.35
C THR A 6 28.62 43.47 -13.67
N HIS A 7 27.64 43.06 -14.43
CA HIS A 7 26.59 42.17 -13.96
C HIS A 7 27.17 40.76 -13.78
N HIS A 8 27.42 40.38 -12.55
CA HIS A 8 27.65 38.98 -12.20
C HIS A 8 26.29 38.25 -12.33
N ALA A 9 26.11 37.54 -13.43
CA ALA A 9 25.05 36.54 -13.53
C ALA A 9 25.46 35.35 -12.63
N ASN A 10 24.88 35.30 -11.44
CA ASN A 10 24.91 34.08 -10.63
C ASN A 10 24.04 33.03 -11.34
N GLY A 11 24.68 32.27 -12.22
CA GLY A 11 24.10 31.09 -12.85
C GLY A 11 24.00 29.95 -11.87
N ASN A 12 22.98 29.98 -10.98
CA ASN A 12 22.56 28.80 -10.30
C ASN A 12 21.75 27.97 -11.31
N THR A 13 22.44 27.17 -12.12
CA THR A 13 21.82 26.14 -12.97
C THR A 13 21.29 25.08 -12.04
N THR A 14 20.07 25.30 -11.51
CA THR A 14 19.30 24.25 -10.84
C THR A 14 19.09 23.17 -11.89
N GLU A 15 19.75 22.03 -11.76
CA GLU A 15 19.55 20.88 -12.66
C GLU A 15 18.06 20.63 -12.79
N ALA A 16 17.57 20.60 -14.03
CA ALA A 16 16.15 20.39 -14.27
C ALA A 16 15.79 18.94 -13.91
N ILE A 17 14.95 18.77 -12.91
CA ILE A 17 14.54 17.49 -12.33
C ILE A 17 13.21 17.06 -12.95
N LEU A 18 13.09 15.78 -13.32
CA LEU A 18 11.80 15.17 -13.64
C LEU A 18 11.11 14.68 -12.36
N PHE A 19 9.99 15.28 -12.00
CA PHE A 19 9.12 14.79 -10.93
C PHE A 19 8.06 13.86 -11.48
N VAL A 20 7.88 12.70 -10.85
CA VAL A 20 6.90 11.68 -11.23
C VAL A 20 6.08 11.26 -10.01
N ALA A 21 4.77 11.34 -10.08
CA ALA A 21 3.89 10.77 -9.05
C ALA A 21 3.12 9.59 -9.60
N PHE A 22 2.97 8.56 -8.79
CA PHE A 22 2.22 7.35 -9.13
C PHE A 22 1.00 7.23 -8.23
N GLU A 23 -0.20 7.20 -8.82
CA GLU A 23 -1.44 6.77 -8.20
C GLU A 23 -1.69 5.34 -8.61
N LEU A 24 -1.53 4.41 -7.69
CA LEU A 24 -1.56 2.97 -7.93
C LEU A 24 -2.95 2.39 -7.64
N SER A 25 -3.50 1.65 -8.57
CA SER A 25 -4.71 0.87 -8.37
C SER A 25 -4.54 -0.54 -8.94
N GLU A 26 -5.47 -1.42 -8.67
CA GLU A 26 -5.37 -2.83 -9.05
C GLU A 26 -5.28 -3.06 -10.57
N LYS A 27 -5.99 -2.25 -11.36
CA LYS A 27 -6.11 -2.43 -12.82
C LYS A 27 -5.42 -1.36 -13.64
N THR A 28 -5.38 -0.14 -13.12
CA THR A 28 -4.91 1.03 -13.90
C THR A 28 -4.11 1.94 -13.00
N TRP A 29 -2.94 2.33 -13.44
CA TRP A 29 -2.13 3.33 -12.78
C TRP A 29 -2.27 4.67 -13.46
N LYS A 30 -2.25 5.75 -12.66
CA LYS A 30 -2.12 7.10 -13.17
C LYS A 30 -0.76 7.68 -12.79
N LEU A 31 -0.11 8.25 -13.77
CA LEU A 31 1.20 8.89 -13.64
C LEU A 31 1.06 10.37 -13.89
N GLY A 32 1.68 11.18 -13.05
CA GLY A 32 1.80 12.62 -13.22
C GLY A 32 3.26 13.02 -13.39
N PHE A 33 3.54 13.89 -14.34
CA PHE A 33 4.90 14.34 -14.66
C PHE A 33 4.99 15.87 -14.69
N THR A 34 6.05 16.43 -14.11
CA THR A 34 6.35 17.87 -14.18
C THR A 34 7.84 18.11 -13.96
N THR A 35 8.31 19.31 -14.32
CA THR A 35 9.65 19.80 -13.99
C THR A 35 9.64 20.86 -12.89
N GLY A 36 8.46 21.28 -12.41
CA GLY A 36 8.38 22.30 -11.37
C GLY A 36 7.00 22.89 -11.17
N HIS A 37 6.91 23.85 -10.24
CA HIS A 37 5.70 24.58 -9.95
C HIS A 37 5.28 25.50 -11.11
N GLY A 38 3.99 25.76 -11.23
CA GLY A 38 3.45 26.69 -12.24
C GLY A 38 3.22 26.06 -13.62
N GLN A 39 3.66 24.82 -13.84
CA GLN A 39 3.39 24.10 -15.07
C GLN A 39 2.20 23.14 -14.87
N LYS A 40 1.38 23.02 -15.92
CA LYS A 40 0.31 21.99 -15.91
C LYS A 40 0.97 20.60 -16.00
N PRO A 41 0.77 19.72 -15.01
CA PRO A 41 1.32 18.37 -15.06
C PRO A 41 0.79 17.59 -16.26
N ARG A 42 1.67 16.81 -16.86
CA ARG A 42 1.28 15.80 -17.84
C ARG A 42 0.77 14.58 -17.09
N GLU A 43 -0.44 14.14 -17.37
CA GLU A 43 -1.03 12.95 -16.79
C GLU A 43 -1.15 11.83 -17.83
N ARG A 44 -0.94 10.60 -17.38
CA ARG A 44 -1.09 9.38 -18.17
C ARG A 44 -1.75 8.30 -17.34
N SER A 45 -2.66 7.56 -17.98
CA SER A 45 -3.20 6.32 -17.43
C SER A 45 -2.66 5.15 -18.24
N MET A 46 -2.33 4.06 -17.55
CA MET A 46 -1.75 2.88 -18.15
C MET A 46 -2.20 1.62 -17.39
N PRO A 47 -2.10 0.41 -17.97
CA PRO A 47 -2.33 -0.82 -17.23
C PRO A 47 -1.42 -0.91 -16.00
N ALA A 48 -1.95 -1.47 -14.90
CA ALA A 48 -1.17 -1.69 -13.70
C ALA A 48 -0.04 -2.71 -13.93
N ARG A 49 1.09 -2.52 -13.28
CA ARG A 49 2.24 -3.46 -13.26
C ARG A 49 2.96 -3.66 -14.60
N ASP A 50 2.72 -2.80 -15.58
CA ASP A 50 3.40 -2.81 -16.87
C ASP A 50 4.72 -2.01 -16.76
N HIS A 51 5.82 -2.71 -16.46
CA HIS A 51 7.14 -2.10 -16.23
C HIS A 51 7.70 -1.40 -17.48
N GLU A 52 7.54 -2.03 -18.64
CA GLU A 52 8.04 -1.49 -19.90
C GLU A 52 7.31 -0.18 -20.21
N ARG A 53 6.00 -0.18 -20.01
CA ARG A 53 5.17 1.00 -20.19
C ARG A 53 5.53 2.13 -19.24
N VAL A 54 5.88 1.82 -17.97
CA VAL A 54 6.37 2.83 -17.01
C VAL A 54 7.61 3.53 -17.55
N LEU A 55 8.60 2.77 -18.01
CA LEU A 55 9.84 3.34 -18.56
C LEU A 55 9.60 4.16 -19.82
N ASP A 56 8.74 3.67 -20.71
CA ASP A 56 8.34 4.39 -21.92
C ASP A 56 7.68 5.73 -21.60
N GLU A 57 6.75 5.77 -20.66
CA GLU A 57 6.07 7.02 -20.27
C GLU A 57 7.04 8.01 -19.60
N ILE A 58 7.98 7.51 -18.79
CA ILE A 58 9.06 8.34 -18.21
C ILE A 58 9.94 8.93 -19.32
N ALA A 59 10.43 8.12 -20.25
CA ALA A 59 11.24 8.56 -21.37
C ALA A 59 10.49 9.57 -22.27
N GLN A 60 9.22 9.32 -22.56
CA GLN A 60 8.38 10.25 -23.31
C GLN A 60 8.16 11.58 -22.56
N ALA A 61 7.97 11.53 -21.24
CA ALA A 61 7.83 12.73 -20.43
C ALA A 61 9.11 13.55 -20.43
N THR A 62 10.26 12.91 -20.24
CA THR A 62 11.60 13.54 -20.31
C THR A 62 11.76 14.32 -21.61
N ARG A 63 11.54 13.67 -22.76
CA ARG A 63 11.64 14.32 -24.08
C ARG A 63 10.66 15.47 -24.27
N ARG A 64 9.39 15.28 -23.88
CA ARG A 64 8.34 16.31 -24.09
C ARG A 64 8.49 17.52 -23.17
N LEU A 65 9.09 17.34 -22.00
CA LEU A 65 9.39 18.43 -21.08
C LEU A 65 10.74 19.10 -21.39
N GLY A 66 11.41 18.69 -22.45
CA GLY A 66 12.69 19.29 -22.90
C GLY A 66 13.86 19.00 -21.98
N LEU A 67 13.78 17.90 -21.21
CA LEU A 67 14.84 17.50 -20.31
C LEU A 67 15.89 16.64 -21.05
N PRO A 68 17.17 16.72 -20.64
CA PRO A 68 18.18 15.79 -21.13
C PRO A 68 17.85 14.36 -20.64
N GLU A 69 18.27 13.35 -21.39
CA GLU A 69 18.04 11.94 -20.98
C GLU A 69 18.72 11.58 -19.65
N THR A 70 19.74 12.31 -19.28
CA THR A 70 20.47 12.17 -18.00
C THR A 70 19.85 12.96 -16.86
N ALA A 71 18.72 13.64 -17.08
CA ALA A 71 18.07 14.43 -16.03
C ALA A 71 17.73 13.56 -14.82
N PRO A 72 18.01 14.02 -13.59
CA PRO A 72 17.64 13.28 -12.40
C PRO A 72 16.13 13.14 -12.30
N GLY A 73 15.68 11.92 -12.00
CA GLY A 73 14.28 11.60 -11.76
C GLY A 73 13.98 11.47 -10.26
N VAL A 74 12.96 12.18 -9.79
CA VAL A 74 12.44 12.06 -8.43
C VAL A 74 10.99 11.61 -8.51
N SER A 75 10.68 10.50 -7.86
CA SER A 75 9.33 9.93 -7.89
C SER A 75 8.74 9.70 -6.51
N GLY A 76 7.42 9.62 -6.46
CA GLY A 76 6.68 9.35 -5.22
C GLY A 76 5.43 8.55 -5.47
N GLU A 77 5.13 7.65 -4.52
CA GLU A 77 3.95 6.79 -4.48
C GLU A 77 3.42 6.64 -3.07
N GLU A 78 2.13 6.41 -2.93
CA GLU A 78 1.52 6.11 -1.64
C GLU A 78 1.80 4.66 -1.25
N ALA A 79 2.22 4.44 0.02
CA ALA A 79 2.36 3.11 0.57
C ALA A 79 1.03 2.37 0.54
N GLY A 80 0.99 1.22 -0.10
CA GLY A 80 -0.25 0.51 -0.34
C GLY A 80 -0.07 -1.00 -0.52
N ARG A 81 -1.09 -1.59 -1.11
CA ARG A 81 -1.18 -3.04 -1.37
C ARG A 81 -0.12 -3.55 -2.34
N GLU A 82 0.36 -2.68 -3.24
CA GLU A 82 1.35 -3.06 -4.25
C GLU A 82 2.73 -3.39 -3.64
N GLY A 83 2.95 -3.14 -2.35
CA GLY A 83 4.24 -3.38 -1.71
C GLY A 83 5.32 -2.39 -2.16
N CYS A 84 6.58 -2.78 -1.96
CA CYS A 84 7.72 -1.91 -2.28
C CYS A 84 8.48 -2.35 -3.55
N TRP A 85 7.89 -3.22 -4.37
CA TRP A 85 8.57 -3.68 -5.59
C TRP A 85 8.77 -2.55 -6.60
N LEU A 86 7.80 -1.64 -6.78
CA LEU A 86 7.91 -0.49 -7.68
C LEU A 86 9.03 0.45 -7.20
N HIS A 87 9.10 0.70 -5.90
CA HIS A 87 10.20 1.45 -5.29
C HIS A 87 11.56 0.85 -5.65
N ARG A 88 11.74 -0.46 -5.47
CA ARG A 88 13.00 -1.15 -5.81
C ARG A 88 13.29 -1.07 -7.30
N PHE A 89 12.26 -1.27 -8.14
CA PHE A 89 12.37 -1.18 -9.58
C PHE A 89 12.83 0.21 -10.05
N LEU A 90 12.18 1.28 -9.60
CA LEU A 90 12.53 2.65 -9.97
C LEU A 90 13.93 3.05 -9.50
N ARG A 91 14.32 2.61 -8.31
CA ARG A 91 15.68 2.80 -7.81
C ARG A 91 16.73 2.08 -8.64
N ALA A 92 16.44 0.88 -9.10
CA ALA A 92 17.31 0.14 -10.01
C ALA A 92 17.49 0.86 -11.37
N GLN A 93 16.49 1.69 -11.78
CA GLN A 93 16.58 2.55 -12.95
C GLN A 93 17.26 3.90 -12.67
N GLY A 94 17.88 4.10 -11.51
CA GLY A 94 18.59 5.33 -11.14
C GLY A 94 17.69 6.48 -10.65
N MET A 95 16.40 6.25 -10.46
CA MET A 95 15.49 7.27 -9.92
C MET A 95 15.55 7.34 -8.38
N THR A 96 15.43 8.54 -7.83
CA THR A 96 15.14 8.72 -6.40
C THR A 96 13.65 8.52 -6.19
N ASN A 97 13.25 7.41 -5.55
CA ASN A 97 11.84 7.13 -5.29
C ASN A 97 11.52 7.18 -3.80
N HIS A 98 10.37 7.79 -3.45
CA HIS A 98 9.85 7.92 -2.10
C HIS A 98 8.50 7.20 -1.98
N VAL A 99 8.44 6.24 -1.08
CA VAL A 99 7.17 5.63 -0.65
C VAL A 99 6.64 6.41 0.55
N VAL A 100 5.41 6.88 0.49
CA VAL A 100 4.85 7.80 1.48
C VAL A 100 3.72 7.15 2.25
N GLU A 101 3.73 7.34 3.56
CA GLU A 101 2.66 6.81 4.41
C GLU A 101 1.33 7.52 4.12
N SER A 102 0.28 6.73 3.84
CA SER A 102 -1.07 7.23 3.53
C SER A 102 -1.65 8.16 4.59
N SER A 103 -1.32 7.90 5.87
CA SER A 103 -1.81 8.70 7.00
C SER A 103 -1.15 10.09 7.08
N SER A 104 0.05 10.24 6.52
CA SER A 104 0.80 11.50 6.51
C SER A 104 0.37 12.44 5.40
N LEU A 105 -0.28 11.90 4.35
CA LEU A 105 -0.73 12.70 3.23
C LEU A 105 -1.85 13.65 3.67
N GLU A 106 -1.64 14.95 3.46
CA GLU A 106 -2.62 15.99 3.78
C GLU A 106 -3.97 15.69 3.15
N GLY A 107 -4.84 15.04 3.89
CA GLY A 107 -6.20 14.69 3.49
C GLY A 107 -7.21 15.38 4.37
N ASN A 108 -8.24 15.93 3.78
CA ASN A 108 -9.37 16.47 4.53
C ASN A 108 -10.06 15.31 5.26
N ARG A 109 -9.73 15.09 6.55
CA ARG A 109 -10.25 13.99 7.40
C ARG A 109 -11.79 13.91 7.40
N ARG A 110 -12.49 15.01 7.09
CA ARG A 110 -13.95 15.06 6.99
C ARG A 110 -14.51 14.43 5.71
N ARG A 111 -13.73 14.30 4.63
CA ARG A 111 -14.15 13.66 3.37
C ARG A 111 -13.92 12.13 3.34
N ARG A 112 -13.28 11.54 4.33
CA ARG A 112 -13.03 10.09 4.40
C ARG A 112 -14.28 9.20 4.48
N ARG A 113 -15.47 9.79 4.69
CA ARG A 113 -16.75 9.03 4.71
C ARG A 113 -17.45 8.93 3.37
N ALA A 114 -17.00 9.67 2.35
CA ALA A 114 -17.55 9.58 1.01
C ALA A 114 -16.42 9.19 0.05
N LYS A 115 -16.45 7.93 -0.40
CA LYS A 115 -15.64 7.39 -1.49
C LYS A 115 -14.12 7.60 -1.32
N SER A 116 -13.39 6.54 -1.15
CA SER A 116 -11.92 6.45 -1.24
C SER A 116 -11.47 6.70 -2.69
N ASP A 117 -11.70 7.90 -3.18
CA ASP A 117 -11.03 8.34 -4.40
C ASP A 117 -9.58 8.58 -3.99
N GLY A 118 -8.67 7.81 -4.57
CA GLY A 118 -7.24 7.90 -4.36
C GLY A 118 -6.77 9.35 -4.39
N LEU A 119 -5.68 9.62 -3.74
CA LEU A 119 -5.09 10.93 -3.76
C LEU A 119 -4.90 11.33 -5.22
N ASP A 120 -5.46 12.45 -5.66
CA ASP A 120 -5.28 12.92 -7.03
C ASP A 120 -3.77 13.00 -7.32
N VAL A 121 -3.32 12.38 -8.39
CA VAL A 121 -1.91 12.33 -8.79
C VAL A 121 -1.25 13.73 -8.82
N ARG A 122 -2.03 14.77 -9.08
CA ARG A 122 -1.57 16.17 -9.03
C ARG A 122 -1.21 16.61 -7.62
N LYS A 123 -2.04 16.22 -6.64
CA LYS A 123 -1.77 16.53 -5.24
C LYS A 123 -0.51 15.83 -4.76
N LEU A 124 -0.37 14.53 -5.08
CA LEU A 124 0.82 13.77 -4.77
C LEU A 124 2.07 14.39 -5.39
N LEU A 125 1.96 14.82 -6.65
CA LEU A 125 3.05 15.49 -7.37
C LEU A 125 3.44 16.84 -6.72
N SER A 126 2.44 17.64 -6.32
CA SER A 126 2.68 18.91 -5.61
C SER A 126 3.39 18.69 -4.28
N MET A 127 2.95 17.69 -3.51
CA MET A 127 3.58 17.34 -2.23
C MET A 127 5.00 16.81 -2.41
N LEU A 128 5.25 16.00 -3.45
CA LEU A 128 6.58 15.51 -3.80
C LEU A 128 7.56 16.66 -4.09
N MET A 129 7.13 17.65 -4.87
CA MET A 129 7.95 18.84 -5.18
C MET A 129 8.28 19.64 -3.92
N ARG A 130 7.28 19.88 -3.04
CA ARG A 130 7.49 20.57 -1.76
C ARG A 130 8.49 19.79 -0.88
N TYR A 131 8.34 18.47 -0.82
CA TYR A 131 9.27 17.61 -0.09
C TYR A 131 10.70 17.70 -0.64
N ALA A 132 10.87 17.67 -1.95
CA ALA A 132 12.17 17.82 -2.60
C ALA A 132 12.81 19.20 -2.31
N GLN A 133 12.01 20.24 -2.07
CA GLN A 133 12.44 21.59 -1.68
C GLN A 133 12.72 21.71 -0.16
N GLY A 134 12.61 20.62 0.60
CA GLY A 134 12.92 20.59 2.04
C GLY A 134 11.73 20.69 2.97
N GLU A 135 10.50 20.83 2.47
CA GLU A 135 9.32 20.82 3.31
C GLU A 135 8.97 19.39 3.75
N ARG A 136 9.08 19.14 5.05
CA ARG A 136 8.88 17.79 5.63
C ARG A 136 7.47 17.55 6.18
N GLN A 137 6.66 18.59 6.29
CA GLN A 137 5.29 18.46 6.80
C GLN A 137 4.38 17.76 5.77
N GLY A 138 3.57 16.82 6.26
CA GLY A 138 2.60 16.11 5.43
C GLY A 138 3.19 15.09 4.45
N TRP A 139 4.49 14.75 4.59
CA TRP A 139 5.17 13.79 3.71
C TRP A 139 6.10 12.90 4.53
N GLN A 140 5.54 11.85 5.14
CA GLN A 140 6.32 10.88 5.89
C GLN A 140 6.76 9.74 4.96
N VAL A 141 8.06 9.69 4.68
CA VAL A 141 8.65 8.64 3.85
C VAL A 141 8.76 7.35 4.65
N VAL A 142 8.25 6.28 4.10
CA VAL A 142 8.39 4.92 4.62
C VAL A 142 9.68 4.32 4.06
N GLN A 143 10.48 3.73 4.93
CA GLN A 143 11.63 2.96 4.47
C GLN A 143 11.16 1.67 3.81
N GLY A 144 11.39 1.53 2.51
CA GLY A 144 11.06 0.32 1.76
C GLY A 144 11.85 -0.87 2.30
N PRO A 145 11.19 -1.98 2.67
CA PRO A 145 11.88 -3.19 3.10
C PRO A 145 12.66 -3.83 1.94
N SER A 146 13.70 -4.59 2.28
CA SER A 146 14.30 -5.52 1.33
C SER A 146 13.30 -6.63 0.96
N VAL A 147 13.60 -7.39 -0.09
CA VAL A 147 12.75 -8.54 -0.51
C VAL A 147 12.61 -9.54 0.63
N GLU A 148 13.72 -9.83 1.31
CA GLU A 148 13.77 -10.78 2.43
C GLU A 148 12.99 -10.28 3.64
N ALA A 149 13.08 -8.98 3.96
CA ALA A 149 12.32 -8.37 5.04
C ALA A 149 10.82 -8.29 4.72
N GLU A 150 10.45 -8.14 3.45
CA GLU A 150 9.07 -8.19 3.00
C GLU A 150 8.51 -9.62 3.09
N ASP A 151 9.28 -10.63 2.69
CA ASP A 151 8.93 -12.04 2.83
C ASP A 151 8.70 -12.43 4.29
N GLN A 152 9.60 -12.06 5.20
CA GLN A 152 9.44 -12.31 6.63
C GLN A 152 8.15 -11.71 7.22
N ARG A 153 7.58 -10.67 6.63
CA ARG A 153 6.30 -10.07 7.07
C ARG A 153 5.08 -10.91 6.67
N HIS A 154 5.21 -11.83 5.73
CA HIS A 154 4.10 -12.69 5.32
C HIS A 154 3.78 -13.71 6.41
N LEU A 155 4.79 -14.29 7.07
CA LEU A 155 4.60 -15.31 8.10
C LEU A 155 3.63 -14.88 9.23
N PRO A 156 3.81 -13.73 9.90
CA PRO A 156 2.82 -13.26 10.88
C PRO A 156 1.42 -13.04 10.30
N ARG A 157 1.33 -12.56 9.06
CA ARG A 157 0.05 -12.32 8.37
C ARG A 157 -0.69 -13.62 8.05
N ASP A 158 0.03 -14.70 7.79
CA ASP A 158 -0.55 -16.02 7.56
C ASP A 158 -0.96 -16.70 8.87
N VAL A 159 -0.16 -16.52 9.93
CA VAL A 159 -0.41 -17.11 11.25
C VAL A 159 -1.63 -16.47 11.95
N GLU A 160 -1.81 -15.15 11.83
CA GLU A 160 -2.88 -14.44 12.53
C GLU A 160 -4.30 -14.93 12.16
N PRO A 161 -4.67 -15.11 10.88
CA PRO A 161 -5.97 -15.69 10.49
C PRO A 161 -6.15 -17.10 11.04
N LEU A 162 -5.11 -17.94 10.99
CA LEU A 162 -5.15 -19.30 11.51
C LEU A 162 -5.36 -19.33 13.04
N GLN A 163 -4.73 -18.41 13.76
CA GLN A 163 -4.95 -18.27 15.19
C GLN A 163 -6.38 -17.82 15.51
N ARG A 164 -6.94 -16.87 14.75
CA ARG A 164 -8.33 -16.44 14.89
C ARG A 164 -9.30 -17.58 14.59
N GLU A 165 -9.04 -18.34 13.54
CA GLU A 165 -9.84 -19.52 13.19
C GLU A 165 -9.79 -20.54 14.32
N ARG A 166 -8.60 -20.91 14.80
CA ARG A 166 -8.42 -21.80 15.94
C ARG A 166 -9.19 -21.34 17.18
N ALA A 167 -9.16 -20.03 17.49
CA ALA A 167 -9.88 -19.47 18.62
C ALA A 167 -11.41 -19.51 18.44
N SER A 168 -11.92 -19.47 17.21
CA SER A 168 -13.36 -19.55 16.91
C SER A 168 -13.95 -20.95 17.05
N ILE A 169 -13.12 -21.97 16.92
CA ILE A 169 -13.51 -23.39 16.96
C ILE A 169 -14.26 -23.78 18.25
N PRO A 170 -13.71 -23.52 19.46
CA PRO A 170 -14.40 -23.85 20.69
C PRO A 170 -15.74 -23.12 20.82
N THR A 171 -15.83 -21.88 20.37
CA THR A 171 -17.05 -21.08 20.42
C THR A 171 -18.13 -21.68 19.53
N ARG A 172 -17.80 -22.08 18.29
CA ARG A 172 -18.72 -22.77 17.37
C ARG A 172 -19.22 -24.10 17.96
N SER A 173 -18.30 -24.91 18.45
CA SER A 173 -18.64 -26.21 19.08
C SER A 173 -19.55 -26.05 20.30
N LYS A 174 -19.27 -25.07 21.17
CA LYS A 174 -20.14 -24.73 22.31
C LYS A 174 -21.52 -24.28 21.86
N GLY A 175 -21.59 -23.44 20.78
CA GLY A 175 -22.85 -23.01 20.18
C GLY A 175 -23.70 -24.19 19.72
N PHE A 176 -23.13 -25.16 19.03
CA PHE A 176 -23.86 -26.38 18.62
C PHE A 176 -24.42 -27.16 19.80
N LEU A 177 -23.67 -27.33 20.88
CA LEU A 177 -24.12 -28.06 22.05
C LEU A 177 -25.14 -27.26 22.88
N SER A 178 -24.99 -25.96 22.95
CA SER A 178 -25.91 -25.07 23.64
C SER A 178 -27.32 -25.15 23.06
N THR A 179 -27.47 -25.19 21.73
CA THR A 179 -28.77 -25.37 21.05
C THR A 179 -29.44 -26.69 21.34
N GLN A 180 -28.68 -27.67 21.85
CA GLN A 180 -29.16 -28.97 22.26
C GLN A 180 -29.29 -29.09 23.79
N GLY A 181 -29.44 -27.96 24.48
CA GLY A 181 -29.63 -27.93 25.94
C GLY A 181 -28.38 -28.39 26.74
N ARG A 182 -27.19 -28.42 26.13
CA ARG A 182 -25.96 -28.88 26.77
C ARG A 182 -24.90 -27.76 26.82
N PRO A 183 -24.91 -26.92 27.86
CA PRO A 183 -23.82 -25.97 28.06
C PRO A 183 -22.54 -26.70 28.43
N VAL A 184 -21.46 -26.49 27.65
CA VAL A 184 -20.15 -27.10 27.88
C VAL A 184 -19.13 -25.99 28.10
N THR A 185 -18.51 -26.01 29.27
CA THR A 185 -17.45 -25.06 29.64
C THR A 185 -16.10 -25.42 28.96
N THR A 186 -15.84 -26.71 28.85
CA THR A 186 -14.64 -27.24 28.22
C THR A 186 -15.00 -28.37 27.26
N LEU A 187 -14.65 -28.23 26.00
CA LEU A 187 -14.83 -29.26 24.99
C LEU A 187 -13.46 -29.88 24.70
N THR A 188 -13.27 -31.12 25.18
CA THR A 188 -12.14 -31.93 24.76
C THR A 188 -12.56 -32.70 23.50
N LYS A 189 -11.87 -32.55 22.41
CA LYS A 189 -12.17 -33.24 21.13
C LYS A 189 -11.77 -34.71 21.16
N CYS A 190 -12.13 -35.42 22.20
CA CYS A 190 -11.97 -36.86 22.25
C CYS A 190 -13.21 -37.52 21.65
N PRO A 191 -13.13 -38.28 20.55
CA PRO A 191 -14.28 -38.95 19.94
C PRO A 191 -15.09 -39.78 20.96
N GLU A 192 -14.43 -40.48 21.89
CA GLU A 192 -15.05 -41.30 22.92
C GLU A 192 -15.88 -40.45 23.90
N GLN A 193 -15.39 -39.26 24.28
CA GLN A 193 -16.13 -38.35 25.14
C GLN A 193 -17.36 -37.79 24.45
N LEU A 194 -17.29 -37.53 23.14
CA LEU A 194 -18.44 -37.07 22.35
C LEU A 194 -19.49 -38.17 22.19
N GLU A 195 -19.10 -39.44 22.10
CA GLU A 195 -20.02 -40.58 22.03
C GLU A 195 -20.77 -40.80 23.35
N ALA A 196 -20.09 -40.60 24.47
CA ALA A 196 -20.68 -40.72 25.80
C ALA A 196 -21.59 -39.55 26.17
N LEU A 197 -21.50 -38.41 25.43
CA LEU A 197 -22.25 -37.21 25.76
C LEU A 197 -23.74 -37.37 25.43
N ARG A 198 -24.59 -37.00 26.40
CA ARG A 198 -26.04 -36.97 26.22
C ARG A 198 -26.51 -35.52 26.05
N LEU A 199 -27.52 -35.31 25.22
CA LEU A 199 -28.19 -34.02 25.03
C LEU A 199 -29.01 -33.62 26.25
N GLY A 200 -29.58 -32.42 26.27
CA GLY A 200 -30.34 -31.90 27.39
C GLY A 200 -31.54 -32.75 27.76
N GLU A 201 -32.21 -33.40 26.81
CA GLU A 201 -33.34 -34.34 27.02
C GLU A 201 -32.89 -35.78 27.31
N GLY A 202 -31.57 -36.05 27.41
CA GLY A 202 -31.03 -37.38 27.74
C GLY A 202 -30.75 -38.27 26.53
N SER A 203 -31.11 -37.87 25.31
CA SER A 203 -30.85 -38.60 24.09
C SER A 203 -29.35 -38.66 23.72
N PRO A 204 -28.88 -39.65 22.95
CA PRO A 204 -27.54 -39.67 22.42
C PRO A 204 -27.34 -38.58 21.38
N MET A 205 -26.10 -38.11 21.23
CA MET A 205 -25.75 -37.11 20.24
C MET A 205 -25.99 -37.62 18.79
N PRO A 206 -26.74 -36.87 17.94
CA PRO A 206 -26.89 -37.23 16.54
C PRO A 206 -25.56 -37.33 15.79
N PRO A 207 -25.36 -38.35 14.92
CA PRO A 207 -24.11 -38.53 14.20
C PRO A 207 -23.68 -37.27 13.42
N GLY A 208 -24.61 -36.58 12.78
CA GLY A 208 -24.29 -35.36 12.01
C GLY A 208 -23.83 -34.19 12.89
N LEU A 209 -24.29 -34.07 14.14
CA LEU A 209 -23.83 -33.10 15.12
C LEU A 209 -22.41 -33.45 15.58
N ARG A 210 -22.17 -34.71 15.90
CA ARG A 210 -20.85 -35.23 16.25
C ARG A 210 -19.83 -34.92 15.16
N ASP A 211 -20.15 -35.27 13.91
CA ASP A 211 -19.28 -35.03 12.76
C ASP A 211 -18.96 -33.54 12.54
N ARG A 212 -19.90 -32.67 12.74
CA ARG A 212 -19.68 -31.20 12.68
C ARG A 212 -18.70 -30.75 13.75
N ILE A 213 -18.87 -31.25 15.00
CA ILE A 213 -17.97 -30.88 16.10
C ILE A 213 -16.55 -31.41 15.86
N LEU A 214 -16.40 -32.59 15.29
CA LEU A 214 -15.09 -33.17 15.00
C LEU A 214 -14.36 -32.49 13.82
N ARG A 215 -15.11 -31.92 12.85
CA ARG A 215 -14.53 -31.20 11.69
C ARG A 215 -14.12 -29.76 11.99
N VAL A 216 -14.61 -29.19 13.05
CA VAL A 216 -14.28 -27.82 13.51
C VAL A 216 -13.10 -27.90 14.49
#